data_00ee7d9b7b0b11289552dacec3013dde
#
_entry.id   00ee7d9b7b0b11289552dacec3013dde
#
_cell.length_a   1.000
_cell.length_b   1.000
_cell.length_c   1.000
_cell.angle_alpha   90.00
_cell.angle_beta   90.00
_cell.angle_gamma   90.00
#
_symmetry.space_group_name_H-M   'P 1'
#
loop_
_entity.id
_entity.type
_entity.pdbx_description
1 polymer ?
#
loop_
_entity_poly.entity_id
_entity_poly.type
_entity_poly.pdbx_seq_one_letter_code
_entity_poly.pdbx_strand_id
1 'polypeptide(L)'
;MSFEWGSDKKSYKAIAKTKDGREMVKVECRYVGKKPEGELSEPISRDYRQNPTDFYHYKFTNLTDKTITLESVDYRFDKGQYKKIFQQKTKRDIVDYMNSSVLESKGTLERKNSWVWGKFNPDVLHKIYHAKADGEEFLIDVHLTFKY
;
A
#
# COMPACT_ATOMS: atom_id res chain seq x y z
N MET A 1 -3.74 11.83 -2.84
CA MET A 1 -2.50 11.90 -3.63
C MET A 1 -2.12 10.53 -4.10
N SER A 2 -1.71 10.40 -5.34
CA SER A 2 -1.34 9.09 -5.88
C SER A 2 0.06 9.12 -6.49
N PHE A 3 0.72 7.97 -6.48
CA PHE A 3 2.02 7.77 -7.13
C PHE A 3 2.10 6.36 -7.67
N GLU A 4 2.84 6.18 -8.76
CA GLU A 4 2.86 4.93 -9.51
C GLU A 4 4.10 4.09 -9.22
N TRP A 5 3.91 2.79 -9.26
CA TRP A 5 4.96 1.79 -9.15
C TRP A 5 4.93 0.90 -10.38
N GLY A 6 6.04 0.73 -11.01
CA GLY A 6 6.13 -0.23 -12.09
C GLY A 6 6.18 -1.66 -11.57
N SER A 7 5.64 -2.59 -12.31
CA SER A 7 5.71 -4.02 -11.99
C SER A 7 7.02 -4.66 -12.44
N ASP A 8 8.05 -3.88 -12.66
CA ASP A 8 9.37 -4.32 -13.11
C ASP A 8 10.24 -4.90 -11.99
N LYS A 9 9.65 -5.10 -10.80
CA LYS A 9 10.29 -5.74 -9.66
C LYS A 9 11.44 -4.94 -9.07
N LYS A 10 11.33 -3.61 -9.10
CA LYS A 10 12.29 -2.68 -8.51
C LYS A 10 11.75 -2.07 -7.22
N SER A 11 12.61 -1.33 -6.55
CA SER A 11 12.25 -0.54 -5.38
C SER A 11 11.96 0.90 -5.78
N TYR A 12 10.95 1.50 -5.16
CA TYR A 12 10.46 2.83 -5.49
C TYR A 12 10.28 3.68 -4.23
N LYS A 13 10.30 4.99 -4.43
CA LYS A 13 9.99 5.97 -3.39
C LYS A 13 9.03 7.00 -3.97
N ALA A 14 8.09 7.45 -3.15
CA ALA A 14 7.19 8.54 -3.50
C ALA A 14 6.73 9.27 -2.25
N ILE A 15 6.19 10.47 -2.42
CA ILE A 15 5.70 11.29 -1.33
C ILE A 15 4.22 11.57 -1.55
N ALA A 16 3.40 11.22 -0.54
CA ALA A 16 1.99 11.55 -0.52
C ALA A 16 1.81 12.97 0.02
N LYS A 17 1.05 13.78 -0.69
CA LYS A 17 0.82 15.18 -0.38
C LYS A 17 -0.66 15.46 -0.19
N THR A 18 -0.98 16.51 0.54
CA THR A 18 -2.34 17.07 0.58
C THR A 18 -2.67 17.76 -0.73
N LYS A 19 -3.92 18.18 -0.90
CA LYS A 19 -4.36 18.90 -2.11
C LYS A 19 -3.62 20.21 -2.30
N ASP A 20 -3.21 20.86 -1.21
CA ASP A 20 -2.46 22.12 -1.24
C ASP A 20 -0.93 21.90 -1.30
N GLY A 21 -0.48 20.68 -1.52
CA GLY A 21 0.93 20.38 -1.78
C GLY A 21 1.80 20.12 -0.57
N ARG A 22 1.24 20.08 0.65
CA ARG A 22 2.03 19.76 1.84
C ARG A 22 2.45 18.30 1.81
N GLU A 23 3.72 18.02 2.04
CA GLU A 23 4.28 16.67 2.08
C GLU A 23 3.95 16.01 3.41
N MET A 24 3.22 14.90 3.38
CA MET A 24 2.71 14.25 4.57
C MET A 24 3.41 12.93 4.88
N VAL A 25 3.53 12.04 3.90
CA VAL A 25 4.05 10.69 4.10
C VAL A 25 4.96 10.32 2.94
N LYS A 26 6.16 9.84 3.28
CA LYS A 26 7.02 9.20 2.30
C LYS A 26 6.72 7.70 2.30
N VAL A 27 6.52 7.13 1.12
CA VAL A 27 6.30 5.70 0.96
C VAL A 27 7.48 5.13 0.18
N GLU A 28 8.09 4.10 0.75
CA GLU A 28 9.13 3.33 0.12
C GLU A 28 8.59 1.92 -0.13
N CYS A 29 8.70 1.44 -1.37
CA CYS A 29 8.26 0.11 -1.76
C CYS A 29 9.48 -0.68 -2.22
N ARG A 30 9.70 -1.85 -1.64
CA ARG A 30 10.80 -2.74 -1.99
C ARG A 30 10.27 -4.07 -2.49
N TYR A 31 10.73 -4.50 -3.66
CA TYR A 31 10.41 -5.84 -4.16
C TYR A 31 11.17 -6.90 -3.34
N VAL A 32 10.43 -7.87 -2.80
CA VAL A 32 10.99 -8.97 -1.99
C VAL A 32 11.34 -10.16 -2.87
N GLY A 33 10.46 -10.53 -3.77
CA GLY A 33 10.65 -11.70 -4.62
C GLY A 33 9.38 -12.50 -4.80
N LYS A 34 9.54 -13.72 -5.28
CA LYS A 34 8.43 -14.67 -5.49
C LYS A 34 8.05 -15.41 -4.20
N LYS A 35 8.82 -15.24 -3.14
CA LYS A 35 8.58 -15.84 -1.82
C LYS A 35 8.66 -14.74 -0.77
N PRO A 36 7.88 -14.86 0.32
CA PRO A 36 7.93 -13.88 1.40
C PRO A 36 9.23 -13.98 2.18
N GLU A 37 9.64 -12.89 2.82
CA GLU A 37 10.66 -12.88 3.85
C GLU A 37 9.99 -13.06 5.20
N GLY A 38 10.21 -14.20 5.87
CA GLY A 38 9.61 -14.47 7.17
C GLY A 38 8.12 -14.77 7.06
N GLU A 39 7.38 -14.45 8.12
CA GLU A 39 5.96 -14.75 8.23
C GLU A 39 5.08 -13.77 7.45
N LEU A 40 3.96 -14.28 6.95
CA LEU A 40 2.94 -13.45 6.34
C LEU A 40 2.06 -12.84 7.41
N SER A 41 1.85 -11.52 7.34
CA SER A 41 0.91 -10.82 8.21
C SER A 41 -0.54 -11.00 7.75
N GLU A 42 -0.74 -11.37 6.48
CA GLU A 42 -2.05 -11.60 5.89
C GLU A 42 -2.03 -12.98 5.22
N PRO A 43 -2.95 -13.91 5.60
CA PRO A 43 -2.98 -15.23 4.99
C PRO A 43 -3.26 -15.16 3.49
N ILE A 44 -2.58 -15.97 2.73
CA ILE A 44 -2.89 -16.19 1.32
C ILE A 44 -3.84 -17.39 1.25
N SER A 45 -5.02 -17.19 0.67
CA SER A 45 -6.05 -18.23 0.58
C SER A 45 -5.67 -19.39 -0.34
N ARG A 46 -4.63 -19.22 -1.15
CA ARG A 46 -4.12 -20.22 -2.09
C ARG A 46 -2.61 -20.39 -1.92
N ASP A 47 -2.09 -21.54 -2.32
CA ASP A 47 -0.65 -21.76 -2.33
C ASP A 47 -0.01 -20.79 -3.33
N TYR A 48 0.79 -19.85 -2.83
CA TYR A 48 1.47 -18.86 -3.66
C TYR A 48 2.46 -19.51 -4.66
N ARG A 49 2.87 -20.76 -4.42
CA ARG A 49 3.74 -21.50 -5.35
C ARG A 49 3.00 -21.94 -6.61
N GLN A 50 1.67 -22.01 -6.57
CA GLN A 50 0.82 -22.40 -7.71
C GLN A 50 0.30 -21.19 -8.49
N ASN A 51 0.43 -19.99 -7.95
CA ASN A 51 -0.07 -18.76 -8.57
C ASN A 51 1.08 -17.77 -8.71
N PRO A 52 1.19 -17.04 -9.85
CA PRO A 52 2.19 -15.99 -9.98
C PRO A 52 1.94 -14.94 -8.90
N THR A 53 2.81 -14.90 -7.91
CA THR A 53 2.70 -13.98 -6.77
C THR A 53 4.01 -13.25 -6.59
N ASP A 54 3.94 -11.95 -6.45
CA ASP A 54 5.07 -11.10 -6.14
C ASP A 54 4.86 -10.48 -4.76
N PHE A 55 5.91 -10.43 -3.96
CA PHE A 55 5.88 -9.88 -2.61
C PHE A 55 6.63 -8.55 -2.56
N TYR A 56 6.07 -7.60 -1.81
CA TYR A 56 6.63 -6.26 -1.62
C TYR A 56 6.58 -5.89 -0.14
N HIS A 57 7.56 -5.09 0.28
CA HIS A 57 7.52 -4.40 1.57
C HIS A 57 7.23 -2.93 1.32
N TYR A 58 6.30 -2.37 2.08
CA TYR A 58 6.01 -0.94 2.08
C TYR A 58 6.44 -0.34 3.41
N LYS A 59 7.12 0.79 3.35
CA LYS A 59 7.49 1.56 4.55
C LYS A 59 6.91 2.95 4.42
N PHE A 60 6.10 3.32 5.39
CA PHE A 60 5.48 4.63 5.49
C PHE A 60 6.25 5.45 6.51
N THR A 61 6.68 6.64 6.15
CA THR A 61 7.37 7.58 7.05
C THR A 61 6.56 8.86 7.15
N ASN A 62 6.19 9.23 8.37
CA ASN A 62 5.50 10.50 8.64
C ASN A 62 6.50 11.64 8.55
N LEU A 63 6.30 12.55 7.58
CA LEU A 63 7.18 13.69 7.35
C LEU A 63 6.81 14.91 8.21
N THR A 64 5.71 14.82 8.96
CA THR A 64 5.18 15.94 9.74
C THR A 64 5.54 15.80 11.22
N ASP A 65 5.28 16.86 11.97
CA ASP A 65 5.39 16.88 13.42
C ASP A 65 4.07 16.52 14.12
N LYS A 66 3.09 16.00 13.37
CA LYS A 66 1.77 15.59 13.85
C LYS A 66 1.59 14.10 13.74
N THR A 67 0.71 13.54 14.55
CA THR A 67 0.33 12.13 14.45
C THR A 67 -0.61 11.94 13.27
N ILE A 68 -0.34 10.93 12.46
CA ILE A 68 -1.20 10.53 11.34
C ILE A 68 -1.81 9.16 11.67
N THR A 69 -3.12 9.03 11.49
CA THR A 69 -3.81 7.76 11.68
C THR A 69 -4.28 7.22 10.33
N LEU A 70 -3.99 5.93 10.08
CA LEU A 70 -4.51 5.22 8.91
C LEU A 70 -5.86 4.64 9.30
N GLU A 71 -6.95 5.14 8.70
CA GLU A 71 -8.32 4.78 9.09
C GLU A 71 -8.84 3.54 8.39
N SER A 72 -8.49 3.38 7.12
CA SER A 72 -8.92 2.25 6.30
C SER A 72 -8.07 2.18 5.04
N VAL A 73 -8.23 1.10 4.27
CA VAL A 73 -7.59 0.99 2.96
C VAL A 73 -8.54 0.34 1.97
N ASP A 74 -8.63 0.92 0.77
CA ASP A 74 -9.38 0.38 -0.35
C ASP A 74 -8.43 -0.29 -1.33
N TYR A 75 -8.74 -1.52 -1.71
CA TYR A 75 -8.05 -2.22 -2.78
C TYR A 75 -8.86 -2.08 -4.05
N ARG A 76 -8.30 -1.39 -5.04
CA ARG A 76 -8.97 -1.14 -6.32
C ARG A 76 -8.13 -1.68 -7.46
N PHE A 77 -8.78 -2.30 -8.44
CA PHE A 77 -8.10 -2.63 -9.68
C PHE A 77 -8.70 -1.87 -10.86
N ASP A 78 -7.83 -1.45 -11.77
CA ASP A 78 -8.20 -0.76 -12.98
C ASP A 78 -7.78 -1.62 -14.18
N LYS A 79 -8.67 -1.78 -15.15
CA LYS A 79 -8.39 -2.45 -16.43
C LYS A 79 -9.12 -1.71 -17.54
N GLY A 80 -8.37 -1.03 -18.42
CA GLY A 80 -8.96 -0.13 -19.40
C GLY A 80 -9.77 0.95 -18.71
N GLN A 81 -11.04 1.07 -19.04
CA GLN A 81 -11.96 2.01 -18.40
C GLN A 81 -12.67 1.42 -17.18
N TYR A 82 -12.48 0.12 -16.93
CA TYR A 82 -13.09 -0.55 -15.79
C TYR A 82 -12.28 -0.30 -14.52
N LYS A 83 -12.97 0.21 -13.50
CA LYS A 83 -12.36 0.51 -12.19
C LYS A 83 -13.26 -0.05 -11.10
N LYS A 84 -12.68 -0.87 -10.23
CA LYS A 84 -13.46 -1.52 -9.18
C LYS A 84 -12.67 -1.61 -7.88
N ILE A 85 -13.30 -1.15 -6.79
CA ILE A 85 -12.85 -1.48 -5.43
C ILE A 85 -13.35 -2.90 -5.17
N PHE A 86 -12.43 -3.85 -5.05
CA PHE A 86 -12.78 -5.25 -4.84
C PHE A 86 -12.65 -5.70 -3.39
N GLN A 87 -12.01 -4.92 -2.56
CA GLN A 87 -11.84 -5.22 -1.15
C GLN A 87 -11.60 -3.93 -0.36
N GLN A 88 -12.16 -3.87 0.85
CA GLN A 88 -11.92 -2.79 1.78
C GLN A 88 -11.44 -3.39 3.09
N LYS A 89 -10.39 -2.81 3.67
CA LYS A 89 -9.84 -3.23 4.95
C LYS A 89 -10.07 -2.13 5.98
N THR A 90 -10.36 -2.55 7.21
CA THR A 90 -10.65 -1.65 8.33
C THR A 90 -9.35 -1.21 9.01
N LYS A 91 -9.48 -0.26 9.94
CA LYS A 91 -8.37 0.12 10.82
C LYS A 91 -7.81 -1.10 11.57
N ARG A 92 -8.68 -2.00 12.04
CA ARG A 92 -8.26 -3.22 12.72
C ARG A 92 -7.39 -4.10 11.84
N ASP A 93 -7.78 -4.25 10.57
CA ASP A 93 -6.98 -5.01 9.61
C ASP A 93 -5.59 -4.38 9.43
N ILE A 94 -5.52 -3.06 9.38
CA ILE A 94 -4.24 -2.34 9.28
C ILE A 94 -3.36 -2.65 10.51
N VAL A 95 -3.94 -2.64 11.71
CA VAL A 95 -3.21 -3.00 12.93
C VAL A 95 -2.70 -4.44 12.83
N ASP A 96 -3.52 -5.37 12.34
CA ASP A 96 -3.14 -6.76 12.19
C ASP A 96 -1.96 -6.92 11.20
N TYR A 97 -1.92 -6.10 10.13
CA TYR A 97 -0.88 -6.19 9.10
C TYR A 97 0.40 -5.45 9.45
N MET A 98 0.29 -4.36 10.21
CA MET A 98 1.39 -3.41 10.42
C MET A 98 1.73 -3.21 11.91
N ASN A 99 1.07 -3.93 12.80
CA ASN A 99 1.17 -3.82 14.26
C ASN A 99 0.65 -2.49 14.83
N SER A 100 0.23 -1.55 13.99
CA SER A 100 -0.34 -0.27 14.39
C SER A 100 -1.05 0.38 13.21
N SER A 101 -1.99 1.24 13.48
CA SER A 101 -2.59 2.15 12.50
C SER A 101 -2.14 3.60 12.72
N VAL A 102 -1.29 3.83 13.72
CA VAL A 102 -0.85 5.17 14.11
C VAL A 102 0.58 5.40 13.65
N LEU A 103 0.76 6.45 12.87
CA LEU A 103 2.04 6.88 12.35
C LEU A 103 2.47 8.11 13.15
N GLU A 104 3.29 7.89 14.16
CA GLU A 104 3.76 8.94 15.05
C GLU A 104 4.58 9.99 14.28
N SER A 105 4.68 11.20 14.84
CA SER A 105 5.51 12.25 14.27
C SER A 105 6.91 11.74 13.95
N LYS A 106 7.34 11.91 12.69
CA LYS A 106 8.64 11.44 12.18
C LYS A 106 8.87 9.92 12.32
N GLY A 107 7.83 9.18 12.71
CA GLY A 107 7.89 7.74 12.87
C GLY A 107 7.59 6.99 11.58
N THR A 108 7.66 5.66 11.66
CA THR A 108 7.48 4.77 10.51
C THR A 108 6.52 3.63 10.85
N LEU A 109 5.85 3.12 9.81
CA LEU A 109 5.13 1.85 9.83
C LEU A 109 5.56 1.03 8.63
N GLU A 110 5.63 -0.29 8.80
CA GLU A 110 5.98 -1.20 7.73
C GLU A 110 4.86 -2.21 7.46
N ARG A 111 4.53 -2.38 6.19
CA ARG A 111 3.66 -3.45 5.68
C ARG A 111 4.56 -4.47 5.01
N LYS A 112 4.87 -5.55 5.72
CA LYS A 112 5.76 -6.61 5.22
C LYS A 112 4.99 -7.62 4.39
N ASN A 113 5.65 -8.15 3.36
CA ASN A 113 5.13 -9.25 2.53
C ASN A 113 3.73 -9.00 1.99
N SER A 114 3.48 -7.77 1.53
CA SER A 114 2.27 -7.49 0.78
C SER A 114 2.36 -8.21 -0.57
N TRP A 115 1.35 -9.00 -0.90
CA TRP A 115 1.41 -9.84 -2.09
C TRP A 115 0.44 -9.37 -3.16
N VAL A 116 0.82 -9.62 -4.41
CA VAL A 116 0.08 -9.23 -5.59
C VAL A 116 -0.01 -10.43 -6.53
N TRP A 117 -1.23 -10.70 -7.00
CA TRP A 117 -1.48 -11.73 -7.99
C TRP A 117 -1.78 -11.11 -9.35
N GLY A 118 -1.19 -11.66 -10.40
CA GLY A 118 -1.55 -11.30 -11.77
C GLY A 118 -2.85 -11.93 -12.27
N LYS A 119 -3.67 -12.49 -11.39
CA LYS A 119 -4.84 -13.30 -11.75
C LYS A 119 -5.85 -12.58 -12.64
N PHE A 120 -6.04 -11.29 -12.44
CA PHE A 120 -7.03 -10.51 -13.20
C PHE A 120 -6.41 -9.69 -14.31
N ASN A 121 -5.10 -9.80 -14.51
CA ASN A 121 -4.34 -9.01 -15.48
C ASN A 121 -4.71 -7.51 -15.42
N PRO A 122 -4.64 -6.88 -14.24
CA PRO A 122 -4.98 -5.48 -14.13
C PRO A 122 -3.94 -4.61 -14.83
N ASP A 123 -4.35 -3.42 -15.26
CA ASP A 123 -3.41 -2.40 -15.69
C ASP A 123 -2.76 -1.74 -14.47
N VAL A 124 -3.56 -1.46 -13.45
CA VAL A 124 -3.10 -0.84 -12.21
C VAL A 124 -3.81 -1.48 -11.02
N LEU A 125 -3.06 -1.77 -9.97
CA LEU A 125 -3.60 -2.13 -8.66
C LEU A 125 -3.32 -1.01 -7.67
N HIS A 126 -4.36 -0.57 -6.98
CA HIS A 126 -4.28 0.50 -5.98
C HIS A 126 -4.49 -0.04 -4.58
N LYS A 127 -3.72 0.48 -3.64
CA LYS A 127 -4.01 0.43 -2.21
C LYS A 127 -4.16 1.87 -1.75
N ILE A 128 -5.40 2.29 -1.55
CA ILE A 128 -5.74 3.66 -1.23
C ILE A 128 -6.00 3.75 0.27
N TYR A 129 -5.03 4.25 1.01
CA TYR A 129 -5.15 4.46 2.45
C TYR A 129 -5.86 5.78 2.72
N HIS A 130 -6.90 5.72 3.55
CA HIS A 130 -7.57 6.90 4.08
C HIS A 130 -6.87 7.29 5.37
N ALA A 131 -6.21 8.43 5.36
CA ALA A 131 -5.40 8.91 6.46
C ALA A 131 -5.99 10.19 7.06
N LYS A 132 -5.68 10.44 8.32
CA LYS A 132 -6.17 11.60 9.05
C LYS A 132 -5.09 12.17 9.95
N ALA A 133 -4.93 13.50 9.91
CA ALA A 133 -4.02 14.25 10.77
C ALA A 133 -4.72 15.53 11.24
N ASP A 134 -4.86 15.74 12.57
CA ASP A 134 -5.52 16.91 13.15
C ASP A 134 -6.89 17.21 12.53
N GLY A 135 -7.72 16.19 12.32
CA GLY A 135 -9.03 16.34 11.72
C GLY A 135 -9.04 16.52 10.20
N GLU A 136 -7.89 16.68 9.57
CA GLU A 136 -7.80 16.77 8.11
C GLU A 136 -7.59 15.39 7.50
N GLU A 137 -8.43 15.04 6.54
CA GLU A 137 -8.36 13.77 5.82
C GLU A 137 -7.57 13.93 4.53
N PHE A 138 -6.77 12.92 4.21
CA PHE A 138 -6.06 12.86 2.94
C PHE A 138 -5.87 11.40 2.51
N LEU A 139 -5.55 11.19 1.24
CA LEU A 139 -5.38 9.85 0.68
C LEU A 139 -3.90 9.57 0.44
N ILE A 140 -3.51 8.31 0.72
CA ILE A 140 -2.23 7.77 0.31
C ILE A 140 -2.55 6.67 -0.69
N ASP A 141 -2.48 7.00 -1.99
CA ASP A 141 -2.80 6.06 -3.06
C ASP A 141 -1.50 5.42 -3.56
N VAL A 142 -1.21 4.23 -3.03
CA VAL A 142 -0.07 3.43 -3.47
C VAL A 142 -0.57 2.54 -4.60
N HIS A 143 -0.01 2.66 -5.80
CA HIS A 143 -0.44 1.81 -6.89
C HIS A 143 0.71 1.23 -7.69
N LEU A 144 0.47 0.00 -8.18
CA LEU A 144 1.38 -0.74 -9.04
C LEU A 144 0.83 -0.74 -10.45
N THR A 145 1.62 -0.23 -11.39
CA THR A 145 1.30 -0.30 -12.80
C THR A 145 1.93 -1.56 -13.38
N PHE A 146 1.13 -2.38 -14.04
CA PHE A 146 1.58 -3.65 -14.62
C PHE A 146 1.89 -3.45 -16.09
N LYS A 147 3.05 -3.96 -16.49
CA LYS A 147 3.49 -4.00 -17.89
C LYS A 147 3.59 -5.46 -18.31
N TYR A 148 2.83 -5.82 -19.31
CA TYR A 148 2.79 -7.18 -19.84
C TYR A 148 3.59 -7.31 -21.11
#